data_07155ec3a792d2a0157338ab04cb918d
#
_entry.id   07155ec3a792d2a0157338ab04cb918d
#
_cell.length_a   1.000
_cell.length_b   1.000
_cell.length_c   1.000
_cell.angle_alpha   90.00
_cell.angle_beta   90.00
_cell.angle_gamma   90.00
#
_symmetry.space_group_name_H-M   'P 1'
#
loop_
_entity.id
_entity.type
_entity.pdbx_description
1 polymer ?
#
loop_
_entity_poly.entity_id
_entity_poly.type
_entity_poly.pdbx_seq_one_letter_code
_entity_poly.pdbx_strand_id
1 'polypeptide(L)'
;MQKKTQRTILFLLGPTATGKTDIVINLCDNFTNTFEIISVDSVQIYKDCNVGSGKPDDEILKRYHHHLINHIDLNDTYNVARFISDTTTLIDNIFERGNIPILVGGTMMYFNSLLRGISDLPGRNTNLREELEQHDTNELFQILQQECLETSISINSNDRLRIIRAIELNRENPFSAKSIIKLDDTLRVIQIGISPRLRSSLHEKIAIRQPFLANDKLINEAEHLLAKYQIEEHPIRKAVNYRQAFDLIEGLINNSEFYEKTLFATRQLAKRQITWIRGWEDLNIFDINKYQDIEKFLIRELKL
;
A
#
# COMPACT_ATOMS: atom_id res chain seq x y z
N MET A 1 34.92 -22.65 -6.33
CA MET A 1 34.16 -21.55 -5.69
C MET A 1 32.76 -21.50 -6.34
N GLN A 2 31.75 -22.02 -5.67
CA GLN A 2 30.36 -21.85 -6.13
C GLN A 2 30.07 -20.35 -6.11
N LYS A 3 29.73 -19.77 -7.26
CA LYS A 3 29.17 -18.40 -7.30
C LYS A 3 27.93 -18.40 -6.40
N LYS A 4 28.00 -17.74 -5.25
CA LYS A 4 26.81 -17.47 -4.44
C LYS A 4 25.81 -16.78 -5.37
N THR A 5 24.76 -17.46 -5.76
CA THR A 5 23.68 -16.88 -6.56
C THR A 5 23.15 -15.70 -5.74
N GLN A 6 23.20 -14.50 -6.30
CA GLN A 6 22.75 -13.30 -5.61
C GLN A 6 21.26 -13.46 -5.26
N ARG A 7 20.92 -13.36 -3.98
CA ARG A 7 19.54 -13.41 -3.51
C ARG A 7 18.73 -12.34 -4.22
N THR A 8 17.67 -12.75 -4.91
CA THR A 8 16.85 -11.86 -5.75
C THR A 8 15.43 -11.79 -5.22
N ILE A 9 14.88 -10.60 -5.15
CA ILE A 9 13.47 -10.34 -4.84
C ILE A 9 12.81 -9.63 -6.00
N LEU A 10 11.51 -9.84 -6.18
CA LEU A 10 10.72 -9.20 -7.23
C LEU A 10 9.75 -8.20 -6.62
N PHE A 11 9.65 -7.02 -7.20
CA PHE A 11 8.59 -6.05 -6.95
C PHE A 11 7.66 -6.01 -8.16
N LEU A 12 6.37 -6.26 -7.93
CA LEU A 12 5.31 -6.10 -8.91
C LEU A 12 4.35 -5.02 -8.43
N LEU A 13 4.57 -3.81 -8.88
CA LEU A 13 3.80 -2.65 -8.45
C LEU A 13 2.97 -2.06 -9.60
N GLY A 14 1.84 -1.47 -9.24
CA GLY A 14 0.94 -0.89 -10.24
C GLY A 14 -0.34 -0.33 -9.63
N PRO A 15 -1.11 0.47 -10.37
CA PRO A 15 -2.39 0.96 -9.91
C PRO A 15 -3.38 -0.16 -9.61
N THR A 16 -4.42 0.17 -8.86
CA THR A 16 -5.57 -0.73 -8.72
C THR A 16 -6.20 -1.04 -10.10
N ALA A 17 -6.84 -2.19 -10.23
CA ALA A 17 -7.47 -2.68 -11.46
C ALA A 17 -6.51 -2.92 -12.66
N THR A 18 -5.22 -3.14 -12.44
CA THR A 18 -4.26 -3.47 -13.50
C THR A 18 -3.97 -4.97 -13.66
N GLY A 19 -4.64 -5.85 -12.90
CA GLY A 19 -4.48 -7.29 -13.02
C GLY A 19 -3.21 -7.85 -12.36
N LYS A 20 -2.63 -7.16 -11.39
CA LYS A 20 -1.41 -7.64 -10.68
C LYS A 20 -1.58 -9.01 -10.05
N THR A 21 -2.73 -9.26 -9.44
CA THR A 21 -3.05 -10.56 -8.83
C THR A 21 -3.03 -11.68 -9.87
N ASP A 22 -3.69 -11.47 -11.02
CA ASP A 22 -3.72 -12.46 -12.10
C ASP A 22 -2.32 -12.71 -12.66
N ILE A 23 -1.49 -11.65 -12.79
CA ILE A 23 -0.10 -11.78 -13.24
C ILE A 23 0.70 -12.66 -12.27
N VAL A 24 0.59 -12.42 -10.97
CA VAL A 24 1.37 -13.17 -9.98
C VAL A 24 0.90 -14.61 -9.87
N ILE A 25 -0.40 -14.87 -9.97
CA ILE A 25 -0.97 -16.21 -9.99
C ILE A 25 -0.44 -17.01 -11.21
N ASN A 26 -0.50 -16.40 -12.40
CA ASN A 26 0.04 -17.02 -13.62
C ASN A 26 1.55 -17.30 -13.51
N LEU A 27 2.33 -16.42 -12.85
CA LEU A 27 3.75 -16.70 -12.60
C LEU A 27 3.93 -17.90 -11.66
N CYS A 28 3.11 -18.01 -10.61
CA CYS A 28 3.16 -19.17 -9.70
C CYS A 28 2.74 -20.48 -10.39
N ASP A 29 1.79 -20.43 -11.32
CA ASP A 29 1.37 -21.61 -12.09
C ASP A 29 2.44 -22.07 -13.10
N ASN A 30 3.09 -21.12 -13.79
CA ASN A 30 4.09 -21.42 -14.80
C ASN A 30 5.45 -21.82 -14.19
N PHE A 31 5.76 -21.33 -12.98
CA PHE A 31 7.01 -21.59 -12.27
C PHE A 31 6.70 -22.16 -10.88
N THR A 32 6.20 -23.40 -10.84
CA THR A 32 5.80 -24.07 -9.58
C THR A 32 6.95 -24.13 -8.58
N ASN A 33 6.64 -23.87 -7.30
CA ASN A 33 7.59 -23.87 -6.18
C ASN A 33 8.79 -22.92 -6.37
N THR A 34 8.60 -21.84 -7.14
CA THR A 34 9.67 -20.85 -7.35
C THR A 34 9.40 -19.56 -6.61
N PHE A 35 8.13 -19.13 -6.55
CA PHE A 35 7.75 -17.85 -5.97
C PHE A 35 6.89 -18.00 -4.73
N GLU A 36 7.08 -17.10 -3.76
CA GLU A 36 6.16 -16.87 -2.65
C GLU A 36 5.70 -15.42 -2.63
N ILE A 37 4.40 -15.22 -2.44
CA ILE A 37 3.75 -13.92 -2.59
C ILE A 37 3.71 -13.17 -1.27
N ILE A 38 4.18 -11.91 -1.28
CA ILE A 38 4.01 -10.96 -0.16
C ILE A 38 3.12 -9.82 -0.64
N SER A 39 1.96 -9.64 -0.02
CA SER A 39 1.06 -8.54 -0.35
C SER A 39 1.60 -7.20 0.17
N VAL A 40 1.60 -6.19 -0.68
CA VAL A 40 1.99 -4.81 -0.33
C VAL A 40 0.77 -3.91 -0.40
N ASP A 41 -0.11 -4.09 0.59
CA ASP A 41 -1.37 -3.36 0.69
C ASP A 41 -1.68 -2.98 2.13
N SER A 42 -2.03 -1.72 2.37
CA SER A 42 -2.29 -1.16 3.70
C SER A 42 -3.67 -1.49 4.25
N VAL A 43 -4.53 -2.17 3.49
CA VAL A 43 -5.90 -2.53 3.87
C VAL A 43 -6.11 -4.05 3.88
N GLN A 44 -5.59 -4.77 2.87
CA GLN A 44 -5.70 -6.24 2.80
C GLN A 44 -5.01 -6.95 3.97
N ILE A 45 -4.12 -6.28 4.66
CA ILE A 45 -3.43 -6.76 5.87
C ILE A 45 -4.41 -7.09 7.01
N TYR A 46 -5.52 -6.36 7.10
CA TYR A 46 -6.50 -6.54 8.15
C TYR A 46 -7.43 -7.71 7.86
N LYS A 47 -7.67 -8.56 8.87
CA LYS A 47 -8.78 -9.52 8.87
C LYS A 47 -10.09 -8.78 8.63
N ASP A 48 -11.15 -9.43 8.27
CA ASP A 48 -12.49 -8.86 8.08
C ASP A 48 -12.61 -7.72 7.03
N CYS A 49 -11.49 -7.20 6.49
CA CYS A 49 -11.50 -6.22 5.41
C CYS A 49 -11.35 -6.92 4.05
N ASN A 50 -12.43 -7.51 3.54
CA ASN A 50 -12.39 -8.40 2.38
C ASN A 50 -12.87 -7.71 1.09
N VAL A 51 -14.13 -7.31 1.05
CA VAL A 51 -14.77 -6.75 -0.15
C VAL A 51 -14.19 -5.38 -0.47
N GLY A 52 -14.19 -4.46 0.49
CA GLY A 52 -13.75 -3.08 0.29
C GLY A 52 -12.27 -2.96 -0.06
N SER A 53 -11.43 -3.88 0.42
CA SER A 53 -10.01 -3.92 0.09
C SER A 53 -9.74 -4.54 -1.30
N GLY A 54 -10.73 -5.20 -1.89
CA GLY A 54 -10.55 -5.95 -3.13
C GLY A 54 -9.56 -7.10 -2.99
N LYS A 55 -9.55 -7.74 -1.84
CA LYS A 55 -8.76 -8.93 -1.50
C LYS A 55 -9.05 -10.06 -2.49
N PRO A 56 -8.09 -10.93 -2.85
CA PRO A 56 -8.37 -12.16 -3.57
C PRO A 56 -9.40 -12.99 -2.78
N ASP A 57 -10.22 -13.76 -3.48
CA ASP A 57 -11.18 -14.65 -2.85
C ASP A 57 -10.52 -15.82 -2.08
N ASP A 58 -11.30 -16.50 -1.27
CA ASP A 58 -10.81 -17.58 -0.42
C ASP A 58 -10.26 -18.77 -1.21
N GLU A 59 -10.73 -19.01 -2.43
CA GLU A 59 -10.23 -20.10 -3.28
C GLU A 59 -8.82 -19.79 -3.76
N ILE A 60 -8.60 -18.54 -4.19
CA ILE A 60 -7.27 -18.04 -4.56
C ILE A 60 -6.33 -18.07 -3.37
N LEU A 61 -6.78 -17.57 -2.20
CA LEU A 61 -5.93 -17.54 -1.00
C LEU A 61 -5.58 -18.93 -0.46
N LYS A 62 -6.44 -19.93 -0.64
CA LYS A 62 -6.16 -21.34 -0.29
C LYS A 62 -5.14 -21.96 -1.24
N ARG A 63 -5.22 -21.64 -2.53
CA ARG A 63 -4.34 -22.22 -3.55
C ARG A 63 -2.97 -21.54 -3.59
N TYR A 64 -2.95 -20.22 -3.44
CA TYR A 64 -1.74 -19.40 -3.48
C TYR A 64 -1.59 -18.65 -2.16
N HIS A 65 -0.66 -19.10 -1.32
CA HIS A 65 -0.44 -18.42 -0.04
C HIS A 65 0.08 -16.99 -0.27
N HIS A 66 -0.65 -16.01 0.27
CA HIS A 66 -0.27 -14.61 0.24
C HIS A 66 0.11 -14.19 1.67
N HIS A 67 1.40 -14.00 1.90
CA HIS A 67 1.85 -13.39 3.16
C HIS A 67 1.31 -11.96 3.27
N LEU A 68 1.07 -11.49 4.48
CA LEU A 68 0.54 -10.18 4.82
C LEU A 68 -0.88 -9.89 4.26
N ILE A 69 -1.67 -10.94 4.00
CA ILE A 69 -3.13 -10.84 3.88
C ILE A 69 -3.76 -11.48 5.11
N ASN A 70 -4.82 -10.89 5.68
CA ASN A 70 -5.48 -11.36 6.91
C ASN A 70 -4.49 -11.56 8.08
N HIS A 71 -3.48 -10.73 8.17
CA HIS A 71 -2.36 -10.91 9.09
C HIS A 71 -2.67 -10.39 10.49
N ILE A 72 -3.32 -9.22 10.58
CA ILE A 72 -3.64 -8.58 11.86
C ILE A 72 -5.13 -8.31 12.00
N ASP A 73 -5.55 -8.05 13.23
CA ASP A 73 -6.89 -7.63 13.60
C ASP A 73 -7.03 -6.10 13.51
N LEU A 74 -8.26 -5.58 13.32
CA LEU A 74 -8.51 -4.12 13.30
C LEU A 74 -8.38 -3.44 14.67
N ASN A 75 -8.21 -4.18 15.76
CA ASN A 75 -7.84 -3.59 17.05
C ASN A 75 -6.38 -3.11 17.07
N ASP A 76 -5.58 -3.60 16.12
CA ASP A 76 -4.19 -3.21 15.92
C ASP A 76 -4.06 -2.18 14.79
N THR A 77 -3.00 -1.38 14.84
CA THR A 77 -2.61 -0.50 13.72
C THR A 77 -1.40 -1.07 12.99
N TYR A 78 -1.45 -0.99 11.66
CA TYR A 78 -0.33 -1.38 10.81
C TYR A 78 0.28 -0.16 10.13
N ASN A 79 1.58 -0.01 10.31
CA ASN A 79 2.33 1.13 9.78
C ASN A 79 3.52 0.67 8.93
N VAL A 80 4.18 1.61 8.29
CA VAL A 80 5.31 1.32 7.39
C VAL A 80 6.50 0.67 8.10
N ALA A 81 6.77 1.01 9.36
CA ALA A 81 7.87 0.42 10.12
C ALA A 81 7.61 -1.08 10.39
N ARG A 82 6.39 -1.41 10.83
CA ARG A 82 5.95 -2.80 11.02
C ARG A 82 5.97 -3.57 9.70
N PHE A 83 5.51 -2.94 8.60
CA PHE A 83 5.58 -3.55 7.26
C PHE A 83 7.02 -3.92 6.88
N ILE A 84 8.00 -3.03 7.07
CA ILE A 84 9.40 -3.29 6.74
C ILE A 84 9.93 -4.45 7.59
N SER A 85 9.69 -4.44 8.90
CA SER A 85 10.12 -5.49 9.82
C SER A 85 9.56 -6.86 9.42
N ASP A 86 8.23 -6.95 9.25
CA ASP A 86 7.55 -8.20 8.89
C ASP A 86 8.01 -8.71 7.52
N THR A 87 8.12 -7.79 6.53
CA THR A 87 8.54 -8.13 5.18
C THR A 87 9.98 -8.61 5.13
N THR A 88 10.89 -7.99 5.86
CA THR A 88 12.31 -8.42 5.92
C THR A 88 12.42 -9.82 6.50
N THR A 89 11.72 -10.09 7.59
CA THR A 89 11.67 -11.43 8.20
C THR A 89 11.09 -12.47 7.23
N LEU A 90 10.01 -12.13 6.51
CA LEU A 90 9.42 -13.03 5.52
C LEU A 90 10.36 -13.31 4.35
N ILE A 91 11.06 -12.31 3.87
CA ILE A 91 12.04 -12.46 2.77
C ILE A 91 13.13 -13.47 3.17
N ASP A 92 13.69 -13.37 4.37
CA ASP A 92 14.71 -14.32 4.84
C ASP A 92 14.15 -15.74 4.95
N ASN A 93 12.97 -15.90 5.53
CA ASN A 93 12.30 -17.21 5.64
C ASN A 93 11.98 -17.83 4.27
N ILE A 94 11.61 -17.01 3.27
CA ILE A 94 11.35 -17.47 1.89
C ILE A 94 12.65 -17.95 1.25
N PHE A 95 13.73 -17.22 1.42
CA PHE A 95 15.06 -17.65 0.92
C PHE A 95 15.55 -18.94 1.59
N GLU A 96 15.26 -19.16 2.87
CA GLU A 96 15.59 -20.41 3.56
C GLU A 96 14.86 -21.61 2.96
N ARG A 97 13.65 -21.41 2.42
CA ARG A 97 12.90 -22.43 1.69
C ARG A 97 13.37 -22.60 0.23
N GLY A 98 14.32 -21.79 -0.22
CA GLY A 98 14.85 -21.83 -1.59
C GLY A 98 13.97 -21.10 -2.63
N ASN A 99 12.97 -20.36 -2.19
CA ASN A 99 12.02 -19.65 -3.05
C ASN A 99 12.43 -18.18 -3.27
N ILE A 100 11.81 -17.53 -4.26
CA ILE A 100 12.01 -16.13 -4.60
C ILE A 100 10.81 -15.33 -4.08
N PRO A 101 11.02 -14.35 -3.18
CA PRO A 101 9.94 -13.47 -2.74
C PRO A 101 9.44 -12.58 -3.88
N ILE A 102 8.13 -12.56 -4.12
CA ILE A 102 7.48 -11.61 -5.02
C ILE A 102 6.55 -10.69 -4.20
N LEU A 103 6.94 -9.43 -4.09
CA LEU A 103 6.16 -8.40 -3.42
C LEU A 103 5.18 -7.79 -4.43
N VAL A 104 3.88 -7.89 -4.17
CA VAL A 104 2.84 -7.44 -5.11
C VAL A 104 1.87 -6.48 -4.45
N GLY A 105 1.63 -5.31 -5.07
CA GLY A 105 0.67 -4.38 -4.49
C GLY A 105 0.55 -3.02 -5.14
N GLY A 106 -0.21 -2.17 -4.46
CA GLY A 106 -0.49 -0.79 -4.89
C GLY A 106 -0.10 0.27 -3.87
N THR A 107 0.40 -0.10 -2.69
CA THR A 107 0.84 0.83 -1.66
C THR A 107 2.28 1.27 -1.93
N MET A 108 2.42 2.21 -2.90
CA MET A 108 3.71 2.66 -3.43
C MET A 108 4.67 3.17 -2.35
N MET A 109 4.14 3.82 -1.31
CA MET A 109 4.92 4.31 -0.18
C MET A 109 5.63 3.15 0.55
N TYR A 110 4.99 1.98 0.70
CA TYR A 110 5.59 0.81 1.33
C TYR A 110 6.77 0.25 0.52
N PHE A 111 6.61 0.11 -0.80
CA PHE A 111 7.71 -0.28 -1.68
C PHE A 111 8.88 0.71 -1.62
N ASN A 112 8.58 2.01 -1.69
CA ASN A 112 9.60 3.05 -1.63
C ASN A 112 10.34 3.05 -0.29
N SER A 113 9.60 2.90 0.81
CA SER A 113 10.19 2.85 2.15
C SER A 113 11.04 1.59 2.36
N LEU A 114 10.66 0.47 1.77
CA LEU A 114 11.44 -0.77 1.82
C LEU A 114 12.78 -0.63 1.06
N LEU A 115 12.78 0.08 -0.07
CA LEU A 115 13.99 0.34 -0.87
C LEU A 115 14.91 1.41 -0.27
N ARG A 116 14.33 2.56 0.07
CA ARG A 116 15.09 3.74 0.49
C ARG A 116 15.29 3.80 2.00
N GLY A 117 14.52 3.01 2.73
CA GLY A 117 14.48 3.00 4.18
C GLY A 117 13.58 4.09 4.76
N ILE A 118 13.37 3.96 6.04
CA ILE A 118 12.75 4.98 6.89
C ILE A 118 13.66 5.28 8.06
N SER A 119 13.62 6.52 8.52
CA SER A 119 14.28 6.88 9.77
C SER A 119 13.53 6.25 10.95
N ASP A 120 14.30 5.78 11.94
CA ASP A 120 13.74 5.30 13.21
C ASP A 120 13.30 6.51 14.03
N LEU A 121 12.04 6.90 13.84
CA LEU A 121 11.44 8.08 14.44
C LEU A 121 10.39 7.65 15.47
N PRO A 122 10.18 8.49 16.52
CA PRO A 122 9.16 8.23 17.53
C PRO A 122 7.79 7.93 16.93
N GLY A 123 7.00 7.11 17.61
CA GLY A 123 5.63 6.83 17.25
C GLY A 123 4.73 8.07 17.28
N ARG A 124 3.42 7.88 17.16
CA ARG A 124 2.43 8.95 17.29
C ARG A 124 2.32 9.36 18.75
N ASN A 125 2.42 10.67 19.03
CA ASN A 125 2.11 11.24 20.33
C ASN A 125 0.66 11.73 20.35
N THR A 126 -0.21 10.97 21.00
CA THR A 126 -1.65 11.26 21.01
C THR A 126 -1.94 12.60 21.69
N ASN A 127 -1.34 12.88 22.86
CA ASN A 127 -1.61 14.11 23.61
C ASN A 127 -1.19 15.36 22.83
N LEU A 128 -0.01 15.34 22.22
CA LEU A 128 0.46 16.46 21.41
C LEU A 128 -0.42 16.67 20.17
N ARG A 129 -0.92 15.59 19.55
CA ARG A 129 -1.82 15.70 18.41
C ARG A 129 -3.17 16.27 18.79
N GLU A 130 -3.74 15.89 19.92
CA GLU A 130 -4.98 16.46 20.44
C GLU A 130 -4.85 17.96 20.66
N GLU A 131 -3.70 18.44 21.18
CA GLU A 131 -3.38 19.86 21.28
C GLU A 131 -3.33 20.51 19.89
N LEU A 132 -2.56 19.95 18.97
CA LEU A 132 -2.39 20.51 17.62
C LEU A 132 -3.68 20.50 16.80
N GLU A 133 -4.57 19.55 17.02
CA GLU A 133 -5.86 19.45 16.31
C GLU A 133 -6.83 20.60 16.66
N GLN A 134 -6.60 21.34 17.75
CA GLN A 134 -7.37 22.54 18.09
C GLN A 134 -7.08 23.72 17.13
N HIS A 135 -5.95 23.69 16.42
CA HIS A 135 -5.55 24.74 15.49
C HIS A 135 -6.04 24.46 14.07
N ASP A 136 -6.33 25.51 13.31
CA ASP A 136 -6.58 25.37 11.89
C ASP A 136 -5.28 25.07 11.09
N THR A 137 -5.42 24.71 9.82
CA THR A 137 -4.26 24.30 9.00
C THR A 137 -3.27 25.45 8.75
N ASN A 138 -3.75 26.69 8.67
CA ASN A 138 -2.88 27.84 8.45
C ASN A 138 -2.08 28.17 9.72
N GLU A 139 -2.75 28.13 10.89
CA GLU A 139 -2.09 28.29 12.19
C GLU A 139 -1.00 27.22 12.40
N LEU A 140 -1.31 25.95 12.14
CA LEU A 140 -0.34 24.86 12.21
C LEU A 140 0.85 25.08 11.27
N PHE A 141 0.60 25.60 10.06
CA PHE A 141 1.70 25.86 9.13
C PHE A 141 2.57 27.03 9.60
N GLN A 142 1.99 28.05 10.23
CA GLN A 142 2.75 29.15 10.86
C GLN A 142 3.59 28.63 12.05
N ILE A 143 3.03 27.78 12.90
CA ILE A 143 3.76 27.12 13.99
C ILE A 143 4.95 26.35 13.42
N LEU A 144 4.75 25.53 12.36
CA LEU A 144 5.82 24.79 11.71
C LEU A 144 6.91 25.71 11.14
N GLN A 145 6.53 26.83 10.52
CA GLN A 145 7.49 27.80 10.00
C GLN A 145 8.34 28.45 11.10
N GLN A 146 7.73 28.73 12.26
CA GLN A 146 8.44 29.32 13.40
C GLN A 146 9.36 28.30 14.08
N GLU A 147 8.93 27.05 14.25
CA GLU A 147 9.68 26.03 14.95
C GLU A 147 10.73 25.33 14.07
N CYS A 148 10.45 25.14 12.77
CA CYS A 148 11.32 24.41 11.85
C CYS A 148 11.15 24.91 10.40
N LEU A 149 11.75 26.05 10.08
CA LEU A 149 11.65 26.69 8.77
C LEU A 149 12.09 25.76 7.60
N GLU A 150 13.19 25.05 7.77
CA GLU A 150 13.73 24.15 6.72
C GLU A 150 12.72 23.05 6.34
N THR A 151 12.08 22.43 7.33
CA THR A 151 11.07 21.40 7.09
C THR A 151 9.82 21.98 6.42
N SER A 152 9.42 23.21 6.82
CA SER A 152 8.23 23.87 6.26
C SER A 152 8.34 24.12 4.75
N ILE A 153 9.55 24.36 4.22
CA ILE A 153 9.79 24.57 2.78
C ILE A 153 9.43 23.34 1.96
N SER A 154 9.58 22.15 2.53
CA SER A 154 9.34 20.86 1.84
C SER A 154 7.88 20.36 1.94
N ILE A 155 7.05 20.99 2.80
CA ILE A 155 5.69 20.55 3.09
C ILE A 155 4.67 21.53 2.48
N ASN A 156 3.67 20.98 1.78
CA ASN A 156 2.58 21.81 1.27
C ASN A 156 1.76 22.37 2.43
N SER A 157 1.49 23.70 2.40
CA SER A 157 0.74 24.41 3.45
C SER A 157 -0.67 23.88 3.71
N ASN A 158 -1.25 23.13 2.76
CA ASN A 158 -2.56 22.50 2.91
C ASN A 158 -2.48 21.03 3.38
N ASP A 159 -1.29 20.47 3.57
CA ASP A 159 -1.11 19.08 4.02
C ASP A 159 -1.07 19.00 5.56
N ARG A 160 -2.25 19.18 6.17
CA ARG A 160 -2.43 19.19 7.62
C ARG A 160 -1.75 18.01 8.32
N LEU A 161 -1.86 16.79 7.75
CA LEU A 161 -1.30 15.60 8.38
C LEU A 161 0.23 15.61 8.42
N ARG A 162 0.86 16.07 7.34
CA ARG A 162 2.32 16.22 7.30
C ARG A 162 2.80 17.37 8.17
N ILE A 163 2.05 18.46 8.24
CA ILE A 163 2.36 19.62 9.12
C ILE A 163 2.36 19.16 10.58
N ILE A 164 1.29 18.52 11.05
CA ILE A 164 1.18 17.99 12.41
C ILE A 164 2.34 17.02 12.70
N ARG A 165 2.63 16.09 11.78
CA ARG A 165 3.73 15.14 11.96
C ARG A 165 5.10 15.82 12.04
N ALA A 166 5.33 16.86 11.27
CA ALA A 166 6.58 17.62 11.31
C ALA A 166 6.77 18.36 12.63
N ILE A 167 5.71 19.00 13.13
CA ILE A 167 5.72 19.65 14.44
C ILE A 167 5.97 18.63 15.56
N GLU A 168 5.24 17.49 15.53
CA GLU A 168 5.41 16.39 16.48
C GLU A 168 6.86 15.91 16.54
N LEU A 169 7.46 15.61 15.39
CA LEU A 169 8.85 15.16 15.32
C LEU A 169 9.85 16.19 15.79
N ASN A 170 9.62 17.46 15.46
CA ASN A 170 10.50 18.56 15.90
C ASN A 170 10.46 18.74 17.43
N ARG A 171 9.29 18.63 18.06
CA ARG A 171 9.13 18.78 19.51
C ARG A 171 9.63 17.58 20.30
N GLU A 172 9.47 16.35 19.76
CA GLU A 172 9.86 15.13 20.48
C GLU A 172 11.35 14.78 20.32
N ASN A 173 11.93 15.03 19.15
CA ASN A 173 13.33 14.66 18.92
C ASN A 173 13.96 15.42 17.75
N PRO A 174 14.37 16.67 17.96
CA PRO A 174 14.83 17.56 16.88
C PRO A 174 16.09 17.07 16.13
N PHE A 175 16.82 16.04 16.60
CA PHE A 175 18.15 15.71 16.07
C PHE A 175 18.51 14.23 15.91
N SER A 176 17.58 13.28 16.00
CA SER A 176 17.97 11.86 15.96
C SER A 176 17.23 10.99 14.95
N ALA A 177 17.55 11.13 13.68
CA ALA A 177 17.39 10.00 12.75
C ALA A 177 18.56 9.03 13.00
N LYS A 178 18.48 8.12 13.98
CA LYS A 178 19.60 7.30 14.43
C LYS A 178 19.88 6.06 13.60
N SER A 179 18.90 5.52 12.92
CA SER A 179 19.07 4.37 12.04
C SER A 179 18.09 4.43 10.86
N ILE A 180 18.51 3.89 9.74
CA ILE A 180 17.64 3.68 8.58
C ILE A 180 17.29 2.21 8.55
N ILE A 181 16.00 1.89 8.69
CA ILE A 181 15.49 0.53 8.55
C ILE A 181 15.09 0.35 7.07
N LYS A 182 15.77 -0.53 6.35
CA LYS A 182 15.54 -0.83 4.93
C LYS A 182 15.91 -2.27 4.60
N LEU A 183 15.69 -2.66 3.35
CA LEU A 183 16.20 -3.92 2.81
C LEU A 183 17.74 -3.98 2.87
N ASP A 184 18.26 -5.19 2.96
CA ASP A 184 19.70 -5.45 2.83
C ASP A 184 20.19 -5.04 1.42
N ASP A 185 21.18 -4.16 1.36
CA ASP A 185 21.76 -3.65 0.11
C ASP A 185 22.43 -4.73 -0.75
N THR A 186 22.66 -5.92 -0.21
CA THR A 186 23.21 -7.06 -0.96
C THR A 186 22.18 -7.79 -1.81
N LEU A 187 20.89 -7.53 -1.59
CA LEU A 187 19.80 -8.12 -2.34
C LEU A 187 19.69 -7.49 -3.73
N ARG A 188 19.45 -8.33 -4.73
CA ARG A 188 19.07 -7.86 -6.06
C ARG A 188 17.56 -7.64 -6.08
N VAL A 189 17.11 -6.42 -6.36
CA VAL A 189 15.70 -6.09 -6.51
C VAL A 189 15.37 -5.90 -7.99
N ILE A 190 14.52 -6.79 -8.54
CA ILE A 190 13.96 -6.62 -9.88
C ILE A 190 12.61 -5.91 -9.74
N GLN A 191 12.51 -4.71 -10.29
CA GLN A 191 11.34 -3.86 -10.14
C GLN A 191 10.52 -3.86 -11.43
N ILE A 192 9.25 -4.30 -11.33
CA ILE A 192 8.30 -4.40 -12.43
C ILE A 192 7.12 -3.49 -12.13
N GLY A 193 6.89 -2.51 -13.00
CA GLY A 193 5.76 -1.61 -12.94
C GLY A 193 4.69 -1.95 -13.98
N ILE A 194 3.45 -2.09 -13.55
CA ILE A 194 2.31 -2.22 -14.46
C ILE A 194 1.67 -0.85 -14.62
N SER A 195 1.68 -0.33 -15.84
CA SER A 195 1.09 0.99 -16.11
C SER A 195 0.32 0.97 -17.44
N PRO A 196 -0.88 1.56 -17.50
CA PRO A 196 -1.61 1.65 -18.76
C PRO A 196 -0.95 2.68 -19.66
N ARG A 197 -0.88 2.40 -20.97
CA ARG A 197 -0.48 3.39 -21.97
C ARG A 197 -1.48 4.56 -22.04
N LEU A 198 -2.78 4.22 -22.00
CA LEU A 198 -3.86 5.18 -22.01
C LEU A 198 -4.58 5.19 -20.67
N ARG A 199 -4.75 6.36 -20.10
CA ARG A 199 -5.47 6.52 -18.82
C ARG A 199 -6.94 6.09 -18.91
N SER A 200 -7.56 6.26 -20.09
CA SER A 200 -8.94 5.82 -20.35
C SER A 200 -9.12 4.32 -20.13
N SER A 201 -8.19 3.49 -20.61
CA SER A 201 -8.28 2.03 -20.45
C SER A 201 -8.28 1.60 -18.98
N LEU A 202 -7.54 2.30 -18.12
CA LEU A 202 -7.59 2.04 -16.68
C LEU A 202 -8.91 2.50 -16.05
N HIS A 203 -9.44 3.64 -16.49
CA HIS A 203 -10.74 4.14 -16.00
C HIS A 203 -11.89 3.19 -16.38
N GLU A 204 -11.84 2.57 -17.57
CA GLU A 204 -12.77 1.52 -17.98
C GLU A 204 -12.65 0.27 -17.12
N LYS A 205 -11.45 -0.24 -16.89
CA LYS A 205 -11.22 -1.39 -16.00
C LYS A 205 -11.68 -1.12 -14.58
N ILE A 206 -11.46 0.08 -14.06
CA ILE A 206 -11.99 0.49 -12.75
C ILE A 206 -13.52 0.50 -12.76
N ALA A 207 -14.16 1.05 -13.79
CA ALA A 207 -15.62 1.09 -13.89
C ALA A 207 -16.24 -0.32 -13.98
N ILE A 208 -15.61 -1.23 -14.72
CA ILE A 208 -16.05 -2.64 -14.83
C ILE A 208 -15.91 -3.36 -13.47
N ARG A 209 -14.85 -3.11 -12.73
CA ARG A 209 -14.60 -3.74 -11.42
C ARG A 209 -15.47 -3.16 -10.31
N GLN A 210 -15.83 -1.89 -10.39
CA GLN A 210 -16.46 -1.17 -9.28
C GLN A 210 -17.76 -1.80 -8.75
N PRO A 211 -18.69 -2.33 -9.58
CA PRO A 211 -19.90 -3.00 -9.09
C PRO A 211 -19.62 -4.22 -8.21
N PHE A 212 -18.48 -4.87 -8.37
CA PHE A 212 -18.09 -6.02 -7.55
C PHE A 212 -17.54 -5.61 -6.18
N LEU A 213 -17.15 -4.34 -6.03
CA LEU A 213 -16.62 -3.80 -4.78
C LEU A 213 -17.64 -2.90 -4.08
N ALA A 214 -18.33 -2.01 -4.80
CA ALA A 214 -19.31 -1.07 -4.26
C ALA A 214 -20.72 -1.65 -4.38
N ASN A 215 -21.09 -2.54 -3.48
CA ASN A 215 -22.38 -3.23 -3.45
C ASN A 215 -22.80 -3.54 -2.00
N ASP A 216 -23.94 -4.21 -1.81
CA ASP A 216 -24.50 -4.55 -0.50
C ASP A 216 -23.52 -5.38 0.36
N LYS A 217 -22.64 -6.19 -0.26
CA LYS A 217 -21.65 -6.95 0.52
C LYS A 217 -20.64 -6.03 1.21
N LEU A 218 -20.22 -4.94 0.56
CA LEU A 218 -19.37 -3.94 1.18
C LEU A 218 -20.09 -3.18 2.29
N ILE A 219 -21.37 -2.86 2.11
CA ILE A 219 -22.16 -2.17 3.13
C ILE A 219 -22.28 -3.06 4.37
N ASN A 220 -22.68 -4.33 4.19
CA ASN A 220 -22.76 -5.30 5.28
C ASN A 220 -21.39 -5.54 5.97
N GLU A 221 -20.32 -5.59 5.19
CA GLU A 221 -18.95 -5.67 5.76
C GLU A 221 -18.64 -4.43 6.61
N ALA A 222 -18.92 -3.23 6.12
CA ALA A 222 -18.70 -1.98 6.85
C ALA A 222 -19.57 -1.89 8.12
N GLU A 223 -20.82 -2.30 8.09
CA GLU A 223 -21.69 -2.40 9.27
C GLU A 223 -21.11 -3.37 10.31
N HIS A 224 -20.64 -4.54 9.86
CA HIS A 224 -19.97 -5.50 10.74
C HIS A 224 -18.72 -4.89 11.40
N LEU A 225 -17.89 -4.15 10.65
CA LEU A 225 -16.72 -3.50 11.19
C LEU A 225 -17.07 -2.45 12.25
N LEU A 226 -18.09 -1.63 12.02
CA LEU A 226 -18.59 -0.64 12.99
C LEU A 226 -19.14 -1.30 14.26
N ALA A 227 -19.82 -2.44 14.12
CA ALA A 227 -20.39 -3.15 15.27
C ALA A 227 -19.32 -3.89 16.10
N LYS A 228 -18.24 -4.36 15.46
CA LYS A 228 -17.23 -5.22 16.08
C LYS A 228 -16.03 -4.46 16.66
N TYR A 229 -15.67 -3.32 16.05
CA TYR A 229 -14.42 -2.62 16.32
C TYR A 229 -14.63 -1.15 16.65
N GLN A 230 -13.76 -0.60 17.49
CA GLN A 230 -13.68 0.85 17.72
C GLN A 230 -12.73 1.44 16.66
N ILE A 231 -13.30 1.91 15.54
CA ILE A 231 -12.52 2.34 14.37
C ILE A 231 -12.61 3.83 14.05
N GLU A 232 -13.10 4.65 14.96
CA GLU A 232 -13.28 6.10 14.79
C GLU A 232 -11.98 6.78 14.33
N GLU A 233 -10.87 6.48 14.98
CA GLU A 233 -9.54 7.00 14.68
C GLU A 233 -8.71 6.05 13.79
N HIS A 234 -9.26 4.89 13.43
CA HIS A 234 -8.51 3.89 12.66
C HIS A 234 -8.33 4.32 11.20
N PRO A 235 -7.17 4.07 10.57
CA PRO A 235 -6.91 4.42 9.16
C PRO A 235 -7.92 3.86 8.17
N ILE A 236 -8.61 2.76 8.50
CA ILE A 236 -9.67 2.16 7.68
C ILE A 236 -10.81 3.14 7.36
N ARG A 237 -11.11 4.06 8.28
CA ARG A 237 -12.15 5.10 8.10
C ARG A 237 -11.88 5.98 6.88
N LYS A 238 -10.62 6.11 6.48
CA LYS A 238 -10.16 6.94 5.35
C LYS A 238 -9.83 6.12 4.11
N ALA A 239 -9.89 4.78 4.19
CA ALA A 239 -9.59 3.90 3.07
C ALA A 239 -10.65 3.99 1.98
N VAL A 240 -10.21 3.95 0.72
CA VAL A 240 -11.13 3.95 -0.44
C VAL A 240 -12.06 2.75 -0.36
N ASN A 241 -13.29 2.92 -0.77
CA ASN A 241 -14.44 2.05 -0.63
C ASN A 241 -15.03 2.06 0.80
N TYR A 242 -14.23 1.83 1.83
CA TYR A 242 -14.70 1.82 3.23
C TYR A 242 -15.22 3.19 3.68
N ARG A 243 -14.47 4.26 3.40
CA ARG A 243 -14.94 5.61 3.72
C ARG A 243 -16.33 5.87 3.17
N GLN A 244 -16.56 5.55 1.89
CA GLN A 244 -17.84 5.78 1.25
C GLN A 244 -18.96 4.89 1.83
N ALA A 245 -18.63 3.64 2.22
CA ALA A 245 -19.59 2.76 2.87
C ALA A 245 -19.96 3.28 4.28
N PHE A 246 -19.02 3.78 5.05
CA PHE A 246 -19.28 4.42 6.33
C PHE A 246 -20.12 5.70 6.16
N ASP A 247 -19.75 6.56 5.21
CA ASP A 247 -20.50 7.79 4.89
C ASP A 247 -21.98 7.47 4.54
N LEU A 248 -22.23 6.35 3.85
CA LEU A 248 -23.59 5.88 3.53
C LEU A 248 -24.33 5.40 4.79
N ILE A 249 -23.71 4.56 5.62
CA ILE A 249 -24.29 4.02 6.84
C ILE A 249 -24.63 5.15 7.83
N GLU A 250 -23.79 6.16 7.90
CA GLU A 250 -23.97 7.35 8.75
C GLU A 250 -24.96 8.38 8.17
N GLY A 251 -25.51 8.11 6.97
CA GLY A 251 -26.49 8.99 6.32
C GLY A 251 -25.91 10.27 5.71
N LEU A 252 -24.59 10.37 5.58
CA LEU A 252 -23.90 11.52 5.00
C LEU A 252 -24.00 11.57 3.47
N ILE A 253 -24.30 10.43 2.84
CA ILE A 253 -24.51 10.27 1.41
C ILE A 253 -25.69 9.31 1.17
N ASN A 254 -26.32 9.39 -0.01
CA ASN A 254 -27.34 8.44 -0.44
C ASN A 254 -26.78 7.33 -1.33
N ASN A 255 -27.59 6.32 -1.67
CA ASN A 255 -27.18 5.16 -2.48
C ASN A 255 -26.66 5.54 -3.88
N SER A 256 -27.22 6.55 -4.54
CA SER A 256 -26.72 7.01 -5.84
C SER A 256 -25.32 7.62 -5.71
N GLU A 257 -25.15 8.46 -4.70
CA GLU A 257 -23.85 9.09 -4.40
C GLU A 257 -22.80 8.07 -3.97
N PHE A 258 -23.19 7.00 -3.29
CA PHE A 258 -22.26 5.97 -2.83
C PHE A 258 -21.49 5.36 -3.99
N TYR A 259 -22.16 4.93 -5.06
CA TYR A 259 -21.49 4.37 -6.22
C TYR A 259 -20.58 5.38 -6.91
N GLU A 260 -21.09 6.59 -7.16
CA GLU A 260 -20.34 7.64 -7.85
C GLU A 260 -19.10 8.07 -7.07
N LYS A 261 -19.24 8.31 -5.77
CA LYS A 261 -18.13 8.72 -4.89
C LYS A 261 -17.09 7.62 -4.74
N THR A 262 -17.53 6.35 -4.69
CA THR A 262 -16.61 5.20 -4.63
C THR A 262 -15.83 5.04 -5.91
N LEU A 263 -16.49 5.15 -7.07
CA LEU A 263 -15.84 5.14 -8.38
C LEU A 263 -14.83 6.28 -8.53
N PHE A 264 -15.24 7.49 -8.14
CA PHE A 264 -14.36 8.66 -8.17
C PHE A 264 -13.14 8.49 -7.26
N ALA A 265 -13.33 8.05 -6.02
CA ALA A 265 -12.24 7.82 -5.05
C ALA A 265 -11.24 6.77 -5.56
N THR A 266 -11.73 5.69 -6.19
CA THR A 266 -10.88 4.66 -6.80
C THR A 266 -10.06 5.21 -7.98
N ARG A 267 -10.66 6.05 -8.84
CA ARG A 267 -9.92 6.74 -9.91
C ARG A 267 -8.87 7.70 -9.38
N GLN A 268 -9.15 8.41 -8.28
CA GLN A 268 -8.17 9.28 -7.61
C GLN A 268 -7.03 8.48 -6.98
N LEU A 269 -7.32 7.32 -6.38
CA LEU A 269 -6.30 6.39 -5.89
C LEU A 269 -5.38 5.95 -7.04
N ALA A 270 -5.95 5.48 -8.14
CA ALA A 270 -5.20 5.06 -9.32
C ALA A 270 -4.34 6.21 -9.91
N LYS A 271 -4.86 7.43 -9.94
CA LYS A 271 -4.09 8.62 -10.35
C LYS A 271 -2.86 8.84 -9.48
N ARG A 272 -3.01 8.76 -8.15
CA ARG A 272 -1.88 8.90 -7.22
C ARG A 272 -0.83 7.79 -7.44
N GLN A 273 -1.28 6.55 -7.65
CA GLN A 273 -0.40 5.41 -7.92
C GLN A 273 0.38 5.59 -9.24
N ILE A 274 -0.26 6.09 -10.31
CA ILE A 274 0.42 6.42 -11.57
C ILE A 274 1.45 7.54 -11.37
N THR A 275 1.15 8.54 -10.54
CA THR A 275 2.10 9.63 -10.24
C THR A 275 3.37 9.08 -9.59
N TRP A 276 3.23 8.13 -8.66
CA TRP A 276 4.36 7.42 -8.06
C TRP A 276 5.19 6.68 -9.12
N ILE A 277 4.55 5.89 -9.98
CA ILE A 277 5.22 5.12 -11.05
C ILE A 277 6.02 6.02 -11.99
N ARG A 278 5.50 7.20 -12.32
CA ARG A 278 6.18 8.15 -13.22
C ARG A 278 7.47 8.72 -12.62
N GLY A 279 7.52 8.88 -11.31
CA GLY A 279 8.70 9.36 -10.60
C GLY A 279 9.58 8.22 -10.04
N TRP A 280 9.31 6.97 -10.42
CA TRP A 280 10.02 5.81 -9.88
C TRP A 280 11.29 5.51 -10.68
N GLU A 281 12.41 5.36 -10.01
CA GLU A 281 13.69 5.03 -10.61
C GLU A 281 13.86 3.52 -10.81
N ASP A 282 14.58 3.10 -11.85
CA ASP A 282 14.93 1.71 -12.15
C ASP A 282 13.73 0.75 -12.31
N LEU A 283 12.58 1.27 -12.76
CA LEU A 283 11.35 0.50 -12.94
C LEU A 283 11.22 0.00 -14.38
N ASN A 284 11.11 -1.31 -14.56
CA ASN A 284 10.77 -1.94 -15.83
C ASN A 284 9.25 -1.86 -16.03
N ILE A 285 8.78 -0.94 -16.86
CA ILE A 285 7.35 -0.66 -17.04
C ILE A 285 6.76 -1.50 -18.17
N PHE A 286 5.67 -2.20 -17.86
CA PHE A 286 4.88 -3.00 -18.80
C PHE A 286 3.44 -2.49 -18.89
N ASP A 287 2.83 -2.64 -20.08
CA ASP A 287 1.42 -2.33 -20.27
C ASP A 287 0.53 -3.38 -19.58
N ILE A 288 -0.64 -2.95 -19.11
CA ILE A 288 -1.65 -3.78 -18.42
C ILE A 288 -2.14 -5.01 -19.23
N ASN A 289 -1.89 -5.04 -20.53
CA ASN A 289 -2.29 -6.13 -21.42
C ASN A 289 -1.09 -6.97 -21.91
N LYS A 290 0.09 -6.79 -21.31
CA LYS A 290 1.37 -7.38 -21.78
C LYS A 290 1.97 -8.38 -20.78
N TYR A 291 1.13 -9.29 -20.24
CA TYR A 291 1.58 -10.33 -19.30
C TYR A 291 2.74 -11.18 -19.86
N GLN A 292 2.63 -11.64 -21.12
CA GLN A 292 3.67 -12.48 -21.74
C GLN A 292 5.04 -11.77 -21.84
N ASP A 293 5.06 -10.45 -21.94
CA ASP A 293 6.31 -9.70 -21.98
C ASP A 293 6.98 -9.68 -20.60
N ILE A 294 6.19 -9.68 -19.51
CA ILE A 294 6.69 -9.80 -18.13
C ILE A 294 7.29 -11.18 -17.91
N GLU A 295 6.63 -12.23 -18.34
CA GLU A 295 7.12 -13.61 -18.21
C GLU A 295 8.44 -13.79 -18.94
N LYS A 296 8.53 -13.38 -20.21
CA LYS A 296 9.77 -13.42 -21.00
C LYS A 296 10.91 -12.62 -20.35
N PHE A 297 10.57 -11.46 -19.78
CA PHE A 297 11.52 -10.64 -19.06
C PHE A 297 12.06 -11.37 -17.83
N LEU A 298 11.19 -11.99 -17.02
CA LEU A 298 11.59 -12.73 -15.82
C LEU A 298 12.40 -13.98 -16.14
N ILE A 299 12.04 -14.76 -17.16
CA ILE A 299 12.83 -15.92 -17.62
C ILE A 299 14.27 -15.49 -17.91
N ARG A 300 14.46 -14.38 -18.62
CA ARG A 300 15.79 -13.86 -18.94
C ARG A 300 16.54 -13.38 -17.69
N GLU A 301 15.88 -12.62 -16.81
CA GLU A 301 16.53 -12.00 -15.64
C GLU A 301 16.88 -13.02 -14.56
N LEU A 302 16.03 -14.04 -14.37
CA LEU A 302 16.18 -15.07 -13.35
C LEU A 302 16.84 -16.34 -13.88
N LYS A 303 16.94 -16.48 -15.20
CA LYS A 303 17.47 -17.69 -15.89
C LYS A 303 16.65 -18.94 -15.57
N LEU A 304 15.33 -18.78 -15.53
CA LEU A 304 14.34 -19.85 -15.30
C LEU A 304 14.17 -20.72 -16.52
#